data_6f5923b2de37bc773b995cabe6360567
#
_entry.id   6f5923b2de37bc773b995cabe6360567
#
_cell.length_a   1.000
_cell.length_b   1.000
_cell.length_c   1.000
_cell.angle_alpha   90.00
_cell.angle_beta   90.00
_cell.angle_gamma   90.00
#
_symmetry.space_group_name_H-M   'P 1'
#
loop_
_entity.id
_entity.type
_entity.pdbx_description
1 polymer ?
#
loop_
_entity_poly.entity_id
_entity_poly.type
_entity_poly.pdbx_seq_one_letter_code
_entity_poly.pdbx_strand_id
1 'polypeptide(L)'
;MRLPPGSVVGHHLNLILMTLTDLSKMIDHSLLHPTMTDAEIRQGCALARHYNVATACVKPYAIALASEILPGSTVGVCAVIAFPHGNSTTRIKVMEAEEAVRAGGVEIDMVINIGKALGGDWAYVRDEVKAINDVVVANGAILKVIFETDYLQEAHIIRLCEICSAVGVAFVKTSTGYGFVKQASGQYAYQGATLPHLKLMRQHCPASVQIKAAGGVRTLDDLLRVRAVGVSRVGATATQVILEEARKRGIGDTPIEVE
;
A
#
# COMPACT_ATOMS: atom_id res chain seq x y z
N MET A 1 41.97 0.17 40.51
CA MET A 1 41.50 0.71 39.26
C MET A 1 40.07 0.18 39.07
N ARG A 2 39.05 0.99 39.31
CA ARG A 2 37.62 0.60 39.21
C ARG A 2 37.14 0.95 37.80
N LEU A 3 36.54 0.00 37.10
CA LEU A 3 35.87 0.21 35.81
C LEU A 3 34.59 1.03 36.02
N PRO A 4 34.23 1.95 35.10
CA PRO A 4 32.98 2.71 35.21
C PRO A 4 31.78 1.81 34.90
N PRO A 5 30.57 2.13 35.47
CA PRO A 5 29.37 1.36 35.24
C PRO A 5 28.89 1.54 33.79
N GLY A 6 28.50 0.42 33.16
CA GLY A 6 28.04 0.36 31.81
C GLY A 6 26.79 1.26 31.61
N SER A 7 26.81 2.07 30.57
CA SER A 7 25.66 2.82 30.07
C SER A 7 24.65 1.81 29.55
N VAL A 8 23.51 1.73 30.25
CA VAL A 8 22.30 1.09 29.75
C VAL A 8 21.82 1.94 28.56
N VAL A 9 21.98 1.44 27.35
CA VAL A 9 21.35 2.02 26.14
C VAL A 9 19.87 1.81 26.31
N GLY A 10 19.19 2.84 26.84
CA GLY A 10 17.74 2.87 26.88
C GLY A 10 17.21 2.81 25.47
N HIS A 11 16.48 1.75 25.12
CA HIS A 11 15.62 1.74 23.96
C HIS A 11 14.52 2.77 24.23
N HIS A 12 14.68 3.98 23.72
CA HIS A 12 13.55 4.92 23.63
C HIS A 12 12.55 4.31 22.65
N LEU A 13 11.56 3.60 23.16
CA LEU A 13 10.31 3.35 22.47
C LEU A 13 9.76 4.73 22.11
N ASN A 14 9.74 5.06 20.83
CA ASN A 14 9.04 6.24 20.34
C ASN A 14 7.54 5.97 20.51
N LEU A 15 7.02 6.32 21.68
CA LEU A 15 5.59 6.31 21.97
C LEU A 15 4.91 7.27 20.98
N ILE A 16 4.04 6.74 20.15
CA ILE A 16 3.33 7.52 19.14
C ILE A 16 1.90 7.73 19.65
N LEU A 17 1.53 9.00 19.81
CA LEU A 17 0.13 9.34 20.10
C LEU A 17 -0.73 9.07 18.86
N MET A 18 -1.79 8.28 19.03
CA MET A 18 -2.71 7.91 17.95
C MET A 18 -4.16 7.93 18.38
N THR A 19 -5.02 8.32 17.46
CA THR A 19 -6.46 8.17 17.55
C THR A 19 -6.94 7.00 16.68
N LEU A 20 -8.18 6.59 16.87
CA LEU A 20 -8.85 5.63 16.00
C LEU A 20 -8.92 6.14 14.55
N THR A 21 -9.10 7.44 14.38
CA THR A 21 -9.10 8.09 13.06
C THR A 21 -7.74 7.98 12.39
N ASP A 22 -6.62 8.17 13.12
CA ASP A 22 -5.28 8.00 12.56
C ASP A 22 -5.07 6.56 12.05
N LEU A 23 -5.50 5.56 12.83
CA LEU A 23 -5.43 4.17 12.43
C LEU A 23 -6.30 3.88 11.20
N SER A 24 -7.55 4.36 11.19
CA SER A 24 -8.47 4.14 10.07
C SER A 24 -7.95 4.77 8.78
N LYS A 25 -7.36 5.96 8.86
CA LYS A 25 -6.76 6.65 7.70
C LYS A 25 -5.44 6.03 7.21
N MET A 26 -4.90 5.06 7.92
CA MET A 26 -3.84 4.21 7.37
C MET A 26 -4.37 3.08 6.48
N ILE A 27 -5.67 2.78 6.45
CA ILE A 27 -6.20 1.59 5.80
C ILE A 27 -6.77 1.91 4.42
N ASP A 28 -6.26 1.24 3.38
CA ASP A 28 -6.94 1.02 2.11
C ASP A 28 -7.69 -0.31 2.23
N HIS A 29 -9.03 -0.26 2.36
CA HIS A 29 -9.84 -1.46 2.45
C HIS A 29 -9.86 -2.20 1.12
N SER A 30 -9.31 -3.41 1.09
CA SER A 30 -9.05 -4.16 -0.14
C SER A 30 -10.26 -4.99 -0.59
N LEU A 31 -10.77 -4.69 -1.79
CA LEU A 31 -11.90 -5.36 -2.45
C LEU A 31 -11.44 -5.95 -3.80
N LEU A 32 -10.30 -6.64 -3.80
CA LEU A 32 -9.57 -7.03 -5.00
C LEU A 32 -9.72 -8.49 -5.39
N HIS A 33 -10.30 -9.34 -4.52
CA HIS A 33 -10.40 -10.77 -4.85
C HIS A 33 -11.18 -10.97 -6.15
N PRO A 34 -10.70 -11.80 -7.08
CA PRO A 34 -11.29 -11.93 -8.42
C PRO A 34 -12.72 -12.50 -8.40
N THR A 35 -13.09 -13.23 -7.35
CA THR A 35 -14.44 -13.81 -7.21
C THR A 35 -15.46 -12.87 -6.58
N MET A 36 -15.05 -11.67 -6.11
CA MET A 36 -15.99 -10.74 -5.48
C MET A 36 -17.04 -10.28 -6.48
N THR A 37 -18.29 -10.48 -6.07
CA THR A 37 -19.48 -10.00 -6.76
C THR A 37 -19.73 -8.52 -6.49
N ASP A 38 -20.59 -7.87 -7.27
CA ASP A 38 -21.01 -6.48 -7.04
C ASP A 38 -21.66 -6.30 -5.67
N ALA A 39 -22.40 -7.30 -5.18
CA ALA A 39 -23.00 -7.27 -3.85
C ALA A 39 -21.96 -7.23 -2.75
N GLU A 40 -20.89 -8.01 -2.85
CA GLU A 40 -19.77 -8.03 -1.90
C GLU A 40 -18.95 -6.73 -1.99
N ILE A 41 -18.77 -6.18 -3.19
CA ILE A 41 -18.11 -4.87 -3.36
C ILE A 41 -18.94 -3.77 -2.70
N ARG A 42 -20.28 -3.77 -2.86
CA ARG A 42 -21.17 -2.81 -2.17
C ARG A 42 -21.05 -2.91 -0.65
N GLN A 43 -21.06 -4.12 -0.12
CA GLN A 43 -20.89 -4.36 1.33
C GLN A 43 -19.51 -3.87 1.81
N GLY A 44 -18.45 -4.16 1.07
CA GLY A 44 -17.10 -3.70 1.40
C GLY A 44 -16.95 -2.17 1.35
N CYS A 45 -17.54 -1.49 0.36
CA CYS A 45 -17.57 -0.03 0.31
C CYS A 45 -18.37 0.56 1.48
N ALA A 46 -19.50 -0.04 1.86
CA ALA A 46 -20.27 0.37 3.03
C ALA A 46 -19.47 0.20 4.33
N LEU A 47 -18.72 -0.90 4.47
CA LEU A 47 -17.80 -1.14 5.59
C LEU A 47 -16.66 -0.11 5.61
N ALA A 48 -16.04 0.17 4.46
CA ALA A 48 -15.01 1.19 4.33
C ALA A 48 -15.51 2.57 4.79
N ARG A 49 -16.73 2.94 4.39
CA ARG A 49 -17.41 4.17 4.81
C ARG A 49 -17.70 4.17 6.31
N HIS A 50 -18.22 3.07 6.85
CA HIS A 50 -18.54 2.94 8.28
C HIS A 50 -17.32 3.18 9.18
N TYR A 51 -16.18 2.60 8.81
CA TYR A 51 -14.92 2.76 9.54
C TYR A 51 -14.12 3.99 9.14
N ASN A 52 -14.62 4.79 8.20
CA ASN A 52 -13.97 6.01 7.71
C ASN A 52 -12.49 5.80 7.33
N VAL A 53 -12.17 4.71 6.63
CA VAL A 53 -10.82 4.38 6.19
C VAL A 53 -10.27 5.39 5.17
N ALA A 54 -9.00 5.26 4.76
CA ALA A 54 -8.43 6.13 3.74
C ALA A 54 -9.13 5.96 2.40
N THR A 55 -9.18 4.72 1.91
CA THR A 55 -9.83 4.41 0.61
C THR A 55 -10.50 3.04 0.63
N ALA A 56 -11.51 2.86 -0.26
CA ALA A 56 -11.91 1.56 -0.75
C ALA A 56 -11.09 1.25 -2.01
N CYS A 57 -10.29 0.18 -1.96
CA CYS A 57 -9.40 -0.21 -3.05
C CYS A 57 -10.07 -1.29 -3.91
N VAL A 58 -10.39 -0.96 -5.16
CA VAL A 58 -11.25 -1.75 -6.05
C VAL A 58 -10.56 -2.09 -7.38
N LYS A 59 -11.13 -3.06 -8.08
CA LYS A 59 -10.77 -3.40 -9.47
C LYS A 59 -11.34 -2.34 -10.43
N PRO A 60 -10.73 -2.11 -11.61
CA PRO A 60 -11.14 -1.02 -12.52
C PRO A 60 -12.63 -0.98 -12.82
N TYR A 61 -13.26 -2.11 -13.14
CA TYR A 61 -14.69 -2.16 -13.47
C TYR A 61 -15.63 -1.76 -12.32
N ALA A 62 -15.15 -1.78 -11.08
CA ALA A 62 -15.93 -1.49 -9.88
C ALA A 62 -15.78 -0.04 -9.37
N ILE A 63 -14.99 0.81 -10.06
CA ILE A 63 -14.76 2.21 -9.64
C ILE A 63 -16.09 2.99 -9.63
N ALA A 64 -16.89 2.91 -10.69
CA ALA A 64 -18.17 3.57 -10.76
C ALA A 64 -19.11 3.15 -9.62
N LEU A 65 -19.17 1.85 -9.33
CA LEU A 65 -19.94 1.29 -8.23
C LEU A 65 -19.48 1.83 -6.86
N ALA A 66 -18.17 1.90 -6.62
CA ALA A 66 -17.63 2.47 -5.38
C ALA A 66 -17.94 3.97 -5.29
N SER A 67 -17.83 4.69 -6.39
CA SER A 67 -18.14 6.12 -6.50
C SER A 67 -19.62 6.45 -6.26
N GLU A 68 -20.54 5.50 -6.46
CA GLU A 68 -21.95 5.66 -6.09
C GLU A 68 -22.20 5.55 -4.57
N ILE A 69 -21.38 4.78 -3.85
CA ILE A 69 -21.62 4.42 -2.44
C ILE A 69 -20.92 5.37 -1.48
N LEU A 70 -19.77 5.89 -1.85
CA LEU A 70 -18.88 6.68 -0.98
C LEU A 70 -19.19 8.18 -0.88
N PRO A 71 -20.07 8.82 -1.71
CA PRO A 71 -20.35 10.25 -1.60
C PRO A 71 -20.78 10.67 -0.19
N GLY A 72 -20.33 11.86 0.24
CA GLY A 72 -20.60 12.38 1.57
C GLY A 72 -19.77 11.73 2.69
N SER A 73 -18.76 10.95 2.33
CA SER A 73 -17.71 10.46 3.24
C SER A 73 -16.35 11.05 2.87
N THR A 74 -15.35 10.87 3.74
CA THR A 74 -13.95 11.22 3.44
C THR A 74 -13.15 10.03 2.92
N VAL A 75 -13.83 8.94 2.54
CA VAL A 75 -13.21 7.73 1.99
C VAL A 75 -13.05 7.89 0.48
N GLY A 76 -11.81 7.82 0.00
CA GLY A 76 -11.52 7.90 -1.43
C GLY A 76 -11.73 6.56 -2.16
N VAL A 77 -11.82 6.61 -3.49
CA VAL A 77 -11.74 5.42 -4.33
C VAL A 77 -10.30 5.23 -4.77
N CYS A 78 -9.68 4.12 -4.37
CA CYS A 78 -8.40 3.67 -4.91
C CYS A 78 -8.67 2.60 -5.99
N ALA A 79 -8.01 2.70 -7.14
CA ALA A 79 -8.12 1.69 -8.19
C ALA A 79 -6.77 1.04 -8.46
N VAL A 80 -6.78 -0.27 -8.72
CA VAL A 80 -5.58 -0.97 -9.21
C VAL A 80 -5.54 -0.95 -10.74
N ILE A 81 -4.34 -0.87 -11.33
CA ILE A 81 -4.13 -1.00 -12.78
C ILE A 81 -2.96 -1.95 -13.08
N ALA A 82 -2.98 -2.55 -14.27
CA ALA A 82 -2.03 -3.61 -14.67
C ALA A 82 -1.95 -4.74 -13.61
N PHE A 83 -3.01 -4.94 -12.90
CA PHE A 83 -3.05 -5.77 -11.71
C PHE A 83 -3.57 -7.19 -12.01
N PRO A 84 -2.98 -8.29 -11.41
CA PRO A 84 -1.90 -8.22 -10.43
C PRO A 84 -0.47 -8.37 -10.99
N HIS A 85 -0.30 -8.64 -12.30
CA HIS A 85 0.98 -9.13 -12.83
C HIS A 85 1.88 -8.07 -13.46
N GLY A 86 1.41 -6.86 -13.70
CA GLY A 86 2.20 -5.75 -14.24
C GLY A 86 2.71 -5.93 -15.67
N ASN A 87 2.20 -6.89 -16.43
CA ASN A 87 2.75 -7.34 -17.71
C ASN A 87 2.07 -6.75 -18.97
N SER A 88 1.17 -5.79 -18.79
CA SER A 88 0.64 -4.99 -19.90
C SER A 88 1.72 -4.05 -20.46
N THR A 89 1.55 -3.59 -21.70
CA THR A 89 2.42 -2.55 -22.26
C THR A 89 2.19 -1.22 -21.57
N THR A 90 3.20 -0.34 -21.54
CA THR A 90 3.10 1.00 -20.94
C THR A 90 1.90 1.77 -21.47
N ARG A 91 1.64 1.72 -22.80
CA ARG A 91 0.49 2.38 -23.42
C ARG A 91 -0.84 1.92 -22.81
N ILE A 92 -1.02 0.61 -22.62
CA ILE A 92 -2.26 0.08 -22.02
C ILE A 92 -2.39 0.52 -20.57
N LYS A 93 -1.30 0.48 -19.80
CA LYS A 93 -1.32 0.96 -18.39
C LYS A 93 -1.67 2.44 -18.28
N VAL A 94 -1.19 3.28 -19.20
CA VAL A 94 -1.56 4.70 -19.27
C VAL A 94 -3.05 4.84 -19.54
N MET A 95 -3.61 4.09 -20.50
CA MET A 95 -5.05 4.11 -20.78
C MET A 95 -5.88 3.61 -19.61
N GLU A 96 -5.45 2.57 -18.91
CA GLU A 96 -6.11 2.09 -17.68
C GLU A 96 -6.10 3.17 -16.59
N ALA A 97 -4.98 3.90 -16.42
CA ALA A 97 -4.86 4.99 -15.44
C ALA A 97 -5.82 6.14 -15.77
N GLU A 98 -5.84 6.58 -17.04
CA GLU A 98 -6.77 7.64 -17.52
C GLU A 98 -8.23 7.26 -17.26
N GLU A 99 -8.60 6.04 -17.63
CA GLU A 99 -9.95 5.53 -17.43
C GLU A 99 -10.31 5.43 -15.94
N ALA A 100 -9.39 4.90 -15.12
CA ALA A 100 -9.60 4.78 -13.69
C ALA A 100 -9.84 6.13 -13.00
N VAL A 101 -9.05 7.16 -13.35
CA VAL A 101 -9.24 8.51 -12.80
C VAL A 101 -10.54 9.12 -13.32
N ARG A 102 -10.85 8.99 -14.62
CA ARG A 102 -12.10 9.48 -15.21
C ARG A 102 -13.34 8.84 -14.56
N ALA A 103 -13.26 7.56 -14.19
CA ALA A 103 -14.32 6.84 -13.51
C ALA A 103 -14.49 7.22 -12.02
N GLY A 104 -13.61 8.03 -11.44
CA GLY A 104 -13.69 8.53 -10.06
C GLY A 104 -12.59 8.02 -9.12
N GLY A 105 -11.57 7.33 -9.62
CA GLY A 105 -10.40 6.93 -8.84
C GLY A 105 -9.56 8.16 -8.46
N VAL A 106 -9.32 8.37 -7.17
CA VAL A 106 -8.47 9.47 -6.66
C VAL A 106 -7.07 9.00 -6.26
N GLU A 107 -6.88 7.70 -6.13
CA GLU A 107 -5.60 7.05 -5.90
C GLU A 107 -5.48 5.84 -6.84
N ILE A 108 -4.33 5.69 -7.49
CA ILE A 108 -4.09 4.63 -8.47
C ILE A 108 -2.90 3.78 -8.03
N ASP A 109 -3.12 2.48 -7.84
CA ASP A 109 -2.10 1.51 -7.49
C ASP A 109 -1.67 0.74 -8.75
N MET A 110 -0.51 1.04 -9.33
CA MET A 110 0.00 0.35 -10.51
C MET A 110 1.02 -0.73 -10.16
N VAL A 111 1.00 -1.85 -10.87
CA VAL A 111 2.07 -2.86 -10.78
C VAL A 111 3.12 -2.57 -11.86
N ILE A 112 4.41 -2.53 -11.46
CA ILE A 112 5.53 -2.40 -12.41
C ILE A 112 5.58 -3.59 -13.37
N ASN A 113 6.34 -3.44 -14.46
CA ASN A 113 6.73 -4.61 -15.26
C ASN A 113 7.85 -5.36 -14.54
N ILE A 114 7.47 -6.42 -13.79
CA ILE A 114 8.37 -7.20 -12.93
C ILE A 114 9.49 -7.83 -13.77
N GLY A 115 9.17 -8.38 -14.94
CA GLY A 115 10.17 -8.99 -15.83
C GLY A 115 11.22 -8.00 -16.32
N LYS A 116 10.82 -6.75 -16.60
CA LYS A 116 11.75 -5.67 -16.97
C LYS A 116 12.65 -5.28 -15.81
N ALA A 117 12.11 -5.19 -14.60
CA ALA A 117 12.89 -4.91 -13.39
C ALA A 117 13.92 -6.01 -13.10
N LEU A 118 13.50 -7.28 -13.17
CA LEU A 118 14.39 -8.45 -12.99
C LEU A 118 15.48 -8.54 -14.07
N GLY A 119 15.15 -8.15 -15.30
CA GLY A 119 16.10 -8.10 -16.42
C GLY A 119 17.02 -6.87 -16.42
N GLY A 120 16.85 -5.94 -15.45
CA GLY A 120 17.67 -4.73 -15.33
C GLY A 120 17.37 -3.65 -16.38
N ASP A 121 16.25 -3.72 -17.08
CA ASP A 121 15.80 -2.69 -18.03
C ASP A 121 15.20 -1.49 -17.29
N TRP A 122 16.05 -0.82 -16.55
CA TRP A 122 15.66 0.29 -15.66
C TRP A 122 15.17 1.53 -16.41
N ALA A 123 15.60 1.69 -17.67
CA ALA A 123 15.10 2.75 -18.51
C ALA A 123 13.61 2.55 -18.81
N TYR A 124 13.23 1.32 -19.21
CA TYR A 124 11.83 0.97 -19.42
C TYR A 124 10.99 1.18 -18.16
N VAL A 125 11.46 0.68 -17.00
CA VAL A 125 10.73 0.80 -15.74
C VAL A 125 10.53 2.26 -15.34
N ARG A 126 11.59 3.09 -15.46
CA ARG A 126 11.50 4.54 -15.18
C ARG A 126 10.49 5.23 -16.09
N ASP A 127 10.57 4.98 -17.39
CA ASP A 127 9.73 5.64 -18.38
C ASP A 127 8.26 5.21 -18.25
N GLU A 128 8.01 3.94 -17.89
CA GLU A 128 6.67 3.43 -17.55
C GLU A 128 6.09 4.12 -16.34
N VAL A 129 6.83 4.14 -15.21
CA VAL A 129 6.38 4.80 -13.97
C VAL A 129 6.13 6.28 -14.21
N LYS A 130 7.04 6.95 -14.95
CA LYS A 130 6.90 8.37 -15.26
C LYS A 130 5.65 8.65 -16.11
N ALA A 131 5.44 7.90 -17.18
CA ALA A 131 4.31 8.12 -18.08
C ALA A 131 2.96 7.96 -17.35
N ILE A 132 2.87 6.99 -16.44
CA ILE A 132 1.66 6.77 -15.66
C ILE A 132 1.50 7.84 -14.57
N ASN A 133 2.59 8.21 -13.88
CA ASN A 133 2.55 9.27 -12.86
C ASN A 133 2.14 10.62 -13.46
N ASP A 134 2.68 10.97 -14.62
CA ASP A 134 2.35 12.23 -15.31
C ASP A 134 0.83 12.32 -15.58
N VAL A 135 0.24 11.25 -16.09
CA VAL A 135 -1.20 11.23 -16.41
C VAL A 135 -2.08 11.22 -15.17
N VAL A 136 -1.69 10.49 -14.13
CA VAL A 136 -2.44 10.40 -12.87
C VAL A 136 -2.44 11.78 -12.18
N VAL A 137 -1.27 12.41 -12.06
CA VAL A 137 -1.13 13.72 -11.39
C VAL A 137 -1.80 14.85 -12.21
N ALA A 138 -1.70 14.81 -13.53
CA ALA A 138 -2.36 15.79 -14.41
C ALA A 138 -3.89 15.78 -14.27
N ASN A 139 -4.46 14.66 -13.82
CA ASN A 139 -5.88 14.50 -13.57
C ASN A 139 -6.27 14.61 -12.07
N GLY A 140 -5.36 15.12 -11.21
CA GLY A 140 -5.63 15.41 -9.79
C GLY A 140 -5.65 14.20 -8.87
N ALA A 141 -5.17 13.03 -9.31
CA ALA A 141 -5.03 11.83 -8.51
C ALA A 141 -3.57 11.60 -8.07
N ILE A 142 -3.33 10.60 -7.24
CA ILE A 142 -1.98 10.20 -6.82
C ILE A 142 -1.66 8.77 -7.23
N LEU A 143 -0.38 8.53 -7.54
CA LEU A 143 0.12 7.21 -7.93
C LEU A 143 0.80 6.49 -6.77
N LYS A 144 0.49 5.19 -6.62
CA LYS A 144 1.22 4.26 -5.77
C LYS A 144 1.80 3.14 -6.65
N VAL A 145 3.10 2.90 -6.54
CA VAL A 145 3.82 1.95 -7.38
C VAL A 145 4.06 0.65 -6.63
N ILE A 146 3.45 -0.43 -7.09
CA ILE A 146 3.58 -1.78 -6.54
C ILE A 146 4.82 -2.43 -7.12
N PHE A 147 5.77 -2.79 -6.27
CA PHE A 147 7.02 -3.45 -6.65
C PHE A 147 6.87 -4.96 -6.83
N GLU A 148 5.95 -5.58 -6.09
CA GLU A 148 5.80 -7.03 -5.94
C GLU A 148 7.09 -7.67 -5.39
N THR A 149 7.41 -7.28 -4.16
CA THR A 149 8.69 -7.59 -3.51
C THR A 149 8.98 -9.08 -3.35
N ASP A 150 7.96 -9.94 -3.43
CA ASP A 150 8.13 -11.39 -3.35
C ASP A 150 8.96 -11.98 -4.53
N TYR A 151 9.06 -11.26 -5.66
CA TYR A 151 9.88 -11.66 -6.81
C TYR A 151 11.25 -11.01 -6.83
N LEU A 152 11.52 -10.03 -5.94
CA LEU A 152 12.64 -9.12 -6.05
C LEU A 152 13.72 -9.40 -5.00
N GLN A 153 14.96 -9.11 -5.36
CA GLN A 153 16.08 -9.01 -4.43
C GLN A 153 16.20 -7.58 -3.90
N GLU A 154 16.90 -7.39 -2.79
CA GLU A 154 17.10 -6.07 -2.16
C GLU A 154 17.64 -5.01 -3.12
N ALA A 155 18.60 -5.36 -3.99
CA ALA A 155 19.14 -4.45 -4.99
C ALA A 155 18.08 -3.92 -5.97
N HIS A 156 17.09 -4.76 -6.35
CA HIS A 156 15.98 -4.34 -7.20
C HIS A 156 15.06 -3.37 -6.45
N ILE A 157 14.76 -3.65 -5.17
CA ILE A 157 13.91 -2.80 -4.32
C ILE A 157 14.56 -1.42 -4.16
N ILE A 158 15.87 -1.37 -3.88
CA ILE A 158 16.63 -0.11 -3.76
C ILE A 158 16.51 0.68 -5.07
N ARG A 159 16.77 0.04 -6.20
CA ARG A 159 16.73 0.71 -7.50
C ARG A 159 15.33 1.25 -7.84
N LEU A 160 14.29 0.52 -7.51
CA LEU A 160 12.90 0.97 -7.67
C LEU A 160 12.57 2.16 -6.77
N CYS A 161 13.05 2.17 -5.52
CA CYS A 161 12.91 3.33 -4.63
C CYS A 161 13.57 4.58 -5.22
N GLU A 162 14.78 4.47 -5.78
CA GLU A 162 15.49 5.56 -6.45
C GLU A 162 14.69 6.10 -7.67
N ILE A 163 14.20 5.20 -8.52
CA ILE A 163 13.40 5.56 -9.70
C ILE A 163 12.11 6.28 -9.28
N CYS A 164 11.36 5.71 -8.34
CA CYS A 164 10.12 6.29 -7.86
C CYS A 164 10.32 7.64 -7.18
N SER A 165 11.43 7.80 -6.43
CA SER A 165 11.81 9.06 -5.80
C SER A 165 12.17 10.13 -6.84
N ALA A 166 12.92 9.76 -7.88
CA ALA A 166 13.28 10.68 -8.96
C ALA A 166 12.07 11.10 -9.82
N VAL A 167 11.09 10.21 -10.01
CA VAL A 167 9.82 10.53 -10.70
C VAL A 167 8.89 11.37 -9.81
N GLY A 168 9.00 11.27 -8.49
CA GLY A 168 8.16 11.99 -7.54
C GLY A 168 6.79 11.37 -7.35
N VAL A 169 6.71 10.03 -7.31
CA VAL A 169 5.45 9.32 -7.01
C VAL A 169 5.03 9.57 -5.56
N ALA A 170 3.73 9.50 -5.27
CA ALA A 170 3.23 9.71 -3.92
C ALA A 170 3.57 8.53 -2.98
N PHE A 171 3.49 7.30 -3.48
CA PHE A 171 3.76 6.10 -2.69
C PHE A 171 4.53 5.05 -3.47
N VAL A 172 5.33 4.27 -2.72
CA VAL A 172 5.81 2.95 -3.12
C VAL A 172 5.09 1.88 -2.29
N LYS A 173 4.72 0.76 -2.91
CA LYS A 173 3.93 -0.32 -2.29
C LYS A 173 4.65 -1.65 -2.45
N THR A 174 4.63 -2.47 -1.40
CA THR A 174 5.33 -3.76 -1.42
C THR A 174 4.74 -4.74 -2.42
N SER A 175 3.45 -5.05 -2.33
CA SER A 175 2.89 -6.26 -2.94
C SER A 175 1.46 -6.10 -3.41
N THR A 176 1.04 -6.96 -4.34
CA THR A 176 -0.36 -7.09 -4.77
C THR A 176 -1.22 -7.87 -3.77
N GLY A 177 -0.63 -8.84 -3.07
CA GLY A 177 -1.33 -9.87 -2.32
C GLY A 177 -1.73 -11.09 -3.17
N TYR A 178 -1.32 -11.11 -4.45
CA TYR A 178 -1.60 -12.17 -5.42
C TYR A 178 -0.33 -12.67 -6.09
N GLY A 179 0.81 -12.52 -5.43
CA GLY A 179 2.08 -13.07 -5.90
C GLY A 179 2.00 -14.59 -6.04
N PHE A 180 2.56 -15.12 -7.12
CA PHE A 180 2.55 -16.55 -7.45
C PHE A 180 4.00 -17.03 -7.53
N VAL A 181 4.66 -17.11 -6.35
CA VAL A 181 6.09 -17.42 -6.22
C VAL A 181 6.26 -18.91 -5.93
N LYS A 182 7.05 -19.60 -6.76
CA LYS A 182 7.37 -21.02 -6.56
C LYS A 182 8.28 -21.16 -5.34
N GLN A 183 7.82 -21.90 -4.36
CA GLN A 183 8.56 -22.21 -3.13
C GLN A 183 9.49 -23.42 -3.34
N ALA A 184 10.44 -23.62 -2.42
CA ALA A 184 11.33 -24.78 -2.44
C ALA A 184 10.57 -26.12 -2.37
N SER A 185 9.38 -26.13 -1.77
CA SER A 185 8.47 -27.30 -1.74
C SER A 185 7.82 -27.62 -3.08
N GLY A 186 7.96 -26.75 -4.10
CA GLY A 186 7.27 -26.82 -5.37
C GLY A 186 5.86 -26.21 -5.38
N GLN A 187 5.32 -25.86 -4.20
CA GLN A 187 4.07 -25.11 -4.10
C GLN A 187 4.25 -23.65 -4.45
N TYR A 188 3.16 -22.98 -4.76
CA TYR A 188 3.15 -21.54 -5.03
C TYR A 188 2.52 -20.80 -3.86
N ALA A 189 3.17 -19.73 -3.41
CA ALA A 189 2.70 -18.87 -2.33
C ALA A 189 3.25 -17.46 -2.48
N TYR A 190 2.79 -16.53 -1.67
CA TYR A 190 3.38 -15.21 -1.50
C TYR A 190 3.57 -14.91 -0.01
N GLN A 191 4.52 -14.03 0.31
CA GLN A 191 4.82 -13.58 1.66
C GLN A 191 4.22 -12.20 1.93
N GLY A 192 4.24 -11.34 0.92
CA GLY A 192 3.74 -9.97 1.00
C GLY A 192 4.70 -9.02 1.72
N ALA A 193 4.15 -8.08 2.48
CA ALA A 193 4.94 -7.09 3.20
C ALA A 193 5.76 -7.72 4.33
N THR A 194 7.08 -7.54 4.29
CA THR A 194 8.00 -7.95 5.35
C THR A 194 8.66 -6.73 6.00
N LEU A 195 8.94 -6.78 7.30
CA LEU A 195 9.62 -5.68 7.98
C LEU A 195 10.99 -5.34 7.37
N PRO A 196 11.85 -6.32 6.96
CA PRO A 196 13.09 -6.00 6.26
C PRO A 196 12.89 -5.18 5.00
N HIS A 197 11.95 -5.59 4.11
CA HIS A 197 11.66 -4.85 2.87
C HIS A 197 11.11 -3.44 3.16
N LEU A 198 10.20 -3.31 4.13
CA LEU A 198 9.65 -2.01 4.51
C LEU A 198 10.71 -1.05 5.06
N LYS A 199 11.62 -1.54 5.91
CA LYS A 199 12.77 -0.77 6.40
C LYS A 199 13.68 -0.34 5.24
N LEU A 200 13.98 -1.26 4.32
CA LEU A 200 14.78 -0.98 3.14
C LEU A 200 14.14 0.11 2.27
N MET A 201 12.83 0.00 1.98
CA MET A 201 12.08 1.01 1.23
C MET A 201 12.12 2.37 1.95
N ARG A 202 11.94 2.40 3.29
CA ARG A 202 11.99 3.66 4.05
C ARG A 202 13.37 4.31 4.01
N GLN A 203 14.45 3.52 4.07
CA GLN A 203 15.83 4.01 4.00
C GLN A 203 16.19 4.63 2.64
N HIS A 204 15.60 4.11 1.56
CA HIS A 204 15.92 4.50 0.19
C HIS A 204 14.88 5.41 -0.48
N CYS A 205 13.84 5.81 0.24
CA CYS A 205 12.89 6.82 -0.21
C CYS A 205 13.01 8.11 0.63
N PRO A 206 12.90 9.31 0.04
CA PRO A 206 12.79 10.55 0.82
C PRO A 206 11.45 10.59 1.59
N ALA A 207 11.33 11.48 2.55
CA ALA A 207 10.09 11.64 3.33
C ALA A 207 8.87 12.01 2.47
N SER A 208 9.09 12.63 1.31
CA SER A 208 8.03 12.97 0.35
C SER A 208 7.41 11.76 -0.35
N VAL A 209 8.11 10.62 -0.41
CA VAL A 209 7.58 9.36 -0.95
C VAL A 209 7.16 8.48 0.22
N GLN A 210 5.86 8.24 0.31
CA GLN A 210 5.29 7.43 1.39
C GLN A 210 5.35 5.94 1.07
N ILE A 211 5.16 5.10 2.11
CA ILE A 211 5.25 3.65 1.96
C ILE A 211 3.91 3.01 2.31
N LYS A 212 3.44 2.13 1.41
CA LYS A 212 2.28 1.28 1.61
C LYS A 212 2.71 -0.17 1.79
N ALA A 213 2.34 -0.76 2.92
CA ALA A 213 2.47 -2.20 3.15
C ALA A 213 1.21 -2.92 2.65
N ALA A 214 1.37 -3.99 1.88
CA ALA A 214 0.25 -4.82 1.42
C ALA A 214 0.64 -6.30 1.41
N GLY A 215 -0.35 -7.15 1.73
CA GLY A 215 -0.12 -8.58 1.97
C GLY A 215 0.38 -8.84 3.39
N GLY A 216 -0.41 -9.59 4.18
CA GLY A 216 0.00 -10.03 5.52
C GLY A 216 -0.42 -9.15 6.69
N VAL A 217 -0.91 -7.93 6.52
CA VAL A 217 -1.41 -7.07 7.61
C VAL A 217 -2.85 -7.47 7.94
N ARG A 218 -3.07 -8.14 9.06
CA ARG A 218 -4.37 -8.72 9.44
C ARG A 218 -4.83 -8.36 10.84
N THR A 219 -3.94 -7.89 11.69
CA THR A 219 -4.21 -7.55 13.10
C THR A 219 -3.80 -6.10 13.38
N LEU A 220 -4.25 -5.56 14.51
CA LEU A 220 -3.79 -4.25 14.99
C LEU A 220 -2.28 -4.25 15.22
N ASP A 221 -1.74 -5.33 15.82
CA ASP A 221 -0.29 -5.44 16.07
C ASP A 221 0.52 -5.47 14.77
N ASP A 222 -0.01 -6.08 13.70
CA ASP A 222 0.63 -6.02 12.37
C ASP A 222 0.68 -4.58 11.87
N LEU A 223 -0.44 -3.83 11.98
CA LEU A 223 -0.52 -2.44 11.55
C LEU A 223 0.45 -1.56 12.36
N LEU A 224 0.48 -1.70 13.68
CA LEU A 224 1.39 -0.94 14.54
C LEU A 224 2.86 -1.26 14.24
N ARG A 225 3.20 -2.54 14.03
CA ARG A 225 4.57 -2.95 13.66
C ARG A 225 5.04 -2.34 12.35
N VAL A 226 4.21 -2.32 11.31
CA VAL A 226 4.61 -1.70 10.03
C VAL A 226 4.66 -0.18 10.13
N ARG A 227 3.76 0.44 10.93
CA ARG A 227 3.82 1.87 11.22
C ARG A 227 5.13 2.27 11.90
N ALA A 228 5.58 1.50 12.88
CA ALA A 228 6.81 1.78 13.64
C ALA A 228 8.06 1.84 12.73
N VAL A 229 8.02 1.24 11.54
CA VAL A 229 9.10 1.34 10.54
C VAL A 229 8.84 2.39 9.45
N GLY A 230 7.87 3.30 9.66
CA GLY A 230 7.63 4.44 8.78
C GLY A 230 6.63 4.19 7.65
N VAL A 231 5.82 3.14 7.76
CA VAL A 231 4.68 2.91 6.85
C VAL A 231 3.54 3.86 7.22
N SER A 232 2.96 4.52 6.24
CA SER A 232 1.83 5.45 6.40
C SER A 232 0.50 4.91 5.84
N ARG A 233 0.53 3.80 5.09
CA ARG A 233 -0.64 3.19 4.49
C ARG A 233 -0.55 1.66 4.51
N VAL A 234 -1.66 0.97 4.72
CA VAL A 234 -1.74 -0.48 4.63
C VAL A 234 -2.87 -0.91 3.71
N GLY A 235 -2.63 -1.92 2.87
CA GLY A 235 -3.70 -2.62 2.16
C GLY A 235 -4.19 -3.80 3.01
N ALA A 236 -5.43 -3.77 3.46
CA ALA A 236 -5.97 -4.80 4.33
C ALA A 236 -7.42 -5.16 3.98
N THR A 237 -7.76 -6.45 4.10
CA THR A 237 -9.14 -6.95 4.08
C THR A 237 -9.75 -6.99 5.49
N ALA A 238 -8.90 -7.02 6.53
CA ALA A 238 -9.29 -7.21 7.93
C ALA A 238 -9.62 -5.89 8.67
N THR A 239 -10.10 -4.86 7.97
CA THR A 239 -10.39 -3.52 8.52
C THR A 239 -11.19 -3.58 9.81
N GLN A 240 -12.29 -4.32 9.83
CA GLN A 240 -13.15 -4.48 11.02
C GLN A 240 -12.36 -5.07 12.20
N VAL A 241 -11.63 -6.15 11.98
CA VAL A 241 -10.86 -6.83 13.03
C VAL A 241 -9.82 -5.87 13.63
N ILE A 242 -9.11 -5.13 12.80
CA ILE A 242 -8.07 -4.17 13.22
C ILE A 242 -8.68 -3.05 14.06
N LEU A 243 -9.75 -2.41 13.58
CA LEU A 243 -10.32 -1.23 14.22
C LEU A 243 -11.18 -1.56 15.45
N GLU A 244 -11.87 -2.71 15.46
CA GLU A 244 -12.57 -3.17 16.67
C GLU A 244 -11.58 -3.58 17.77
N GLU A 245 -10.45 -4.18 17.43
CA GLU A 245 -9.39 -4.45 18.40
C GLU A 245 -8.79 -3.16 18.95
N ALA A 246 -8.59 -2.13 18.10
CA ALA A 246 -8.14 -0.82 18.56
C ALA A 246 -9.11 -0.21 19.58
N ARG A 247 -10.42 -0.27 19.32
CA ARG A 247 -11.46 0.19 20.27
C ARG A 247 -11.41 -0.57 21.58
N LYS A 248 -11.27 -1.89 21.56
CA LYS A 248 -11.15 -2.74 22.77
C LYS A 248 -9.93 -2.37 23.60
N ARG A 249 -8.82 -1.94 22.98
CA ARG A 249 -7.62 -1.46 23.66
C ARG A 249 -7.74 0.00 24.14
N GLY A 250 -8.90 0.63 23.97
CA GLY A 250 -9.17 1.99 24.43
C GLY A 250 -8.69 3.09 23.46
N ILE A 251 -8.31 2.73 22.23
CA ILE A 251 -7.96 3.72 21.20
C ILE A 251 -9.26 4.30 20.66
N GLY A 252 -9.50 5.58 20.96
CA GLY A 252 -10.69 6.34 20.57
C GLY A 252 -10.33 7.63 19.86
N ASP A 253 -11.16 8.65 20.04
CA ASP A 253 -10.96 9.98 19.43
C ASP A 253 -9.91 10.82 20.18
N THR A 254 -9.63 10.49 21.45
CA THR A 254 -8.54 11.10 22.21
C THR A 254 -7.25 10.35 21.90
N PRO A 255 -6.15 11.06 21.56
CA PRO A 255 -4.87 10.41 21.30
C PRO A 255 -4.38 9.67 22.53
N ILE A 256 -3.98 8.42 22.36
CA ILE A 256 -3.31 7.62 23.38
C ILE A 256 -1.96 7.13 22.87
N GLU A 257 -1.07 6.83 23.79
CA GLU A 257 0.22 6.20 23.46
C GLU A 257 -0.02 4.75 23.04
N VAL A 258 0.54 4.38 21.88
CA VAL A 258 0.53 3.00 21.38
C VAL A 258 1.97 2.53 21.20
N GLU A 259 2.24 1.30 21.67
CA GLU A 259 3.54 0.62 21.57
C GLU A 259 3.66 -0.19 20.27
#